data_2443e42d9a03c3bbee8343e260190d22
#
_entry.id   2443e42d9a03c3bbee8343e260190d22
#
_cell.length_a   1.000
_cell.length_b   1.000
_cell.length_c   1.000
_cell.angle_alpha   90.00
_cell.angle_beta   90.00
_cell.angle_gamma   90.00
#
_symmetry.space_group_name_H-M   'P 1'
#
loop_
_entity.id
_entity.type
_entity.pdbx_description
1 polymer ?
#
loop_
_entity_poly.entity_id
_entity_poly.type
_entity_poly.pdbx_seq_one_letter_code
_entity_poly.pdbx_strand_id
1 'polypeptide(L)'
;IAIVGNNSHMNQIRYGQITKYGEERGNIGNKLGDVQFSVFAEMLGGYGAEIHQPEEIQPALQKARESVKSTGKSAVINVWVNPDEYAPGTKAQTMYK
;
A
#
# COMPACT_ATOMS: atom_id res chain seq x y z
N ILE A 1 13.66 -3.41 5.49
CA ILE A 1 12.45 -2.59 5.62
C ILE A 1 11.61 -2.83 4.38
N ALA A 2 10.36 -3.24 4.54
CA ALA A 2 9.38 -3.31 3.48
C ALA A 2 8.43 -2.11 3.56
N ILE A 3 8.12 -1.50 2.42
CA ILE A 3 7.15 -0.41 2.32
C ILE A 3 6.01 -0.89 1.42
N VAL A 4 4.80 -0.85 1.96
CA VAL A 4 3.58 -1.29 1.26
C VAL A 4 2.76 -0.05 0.89
N GLY A 5 2.60 0.22 -0.39
CA GLY A 5 1.61 1.19 -0.88
C GLY A 5 0.23 0.54 -0.89
N ASN A 6 -0.56 0.81 0.15
CA ASN A 6 -1.83 0.12 0.40
C ASN A 6 -3.02 0.97 -0.05
N ASN A 7 -3.66 0.57 -1.11
CA ASN A 7 -4.89 1.18 -1.61
C ASN A 7 -6.14 0.31 -1.39
N SER A 8 -6.04 -0.72 -0.56
CA SER A 8 -7.11 -1.67 -0.23
C SER A 8 -7.69 -2.47 -1.41
N HIS A 9 -7.08 -2.36 -2.59
CA HIS A 9 -7.58 -2.98 -3.81
C HIS A 9 -6.48 -3.64 -4.63
N MET A 10 -6.85 -4.60 -5.46
CA MET A 10 -6.07 -5.02 -6.62
C MET A 10 -6.27 -4.00 -7.75
N ASN A 11 -5.73 -2.80 -7.54
CA ASN A 11 -6.17 -1.59 -8.23
C ASN A 11 -5.83 -1.58 -9.73
N GLN A 12 -4.75 -2.22 -10.10
CA GLN A 12 -4.36 -2.40 -11.48
C GLN A 12 -5.41 -3.20 -12.26
N ILE A 13 -5.92 -4.28 -11.67
CA ILE A 13 -6.98 -5.11 -12.24
C ILE A 13 -8.31 -4.36 -12.23
N ARG A 14 -8.65 -3.74 -11.11
CA ARG A 14 -9.87 -2.95 -10.94
C ARG A 14 -10.06 -1.93 -12.06
N TYR A 15 -9.01 -1.22 -12.42
CA TYR A 15 -9.07 -0.18 -13.46
C TYR A 15 -9.39 -0.75 -14.84
N GLY A 16 -8.74 -1.82 -15.21
CA GLY A 16 -9.03 -2.53 -16.46
C GLY A 16 -10.47 -3.04 -16.52
N GLN A 17 -10.96 -3.56 -15.41
CA GLN A 17 -12.34 -4.03 -15.29
C GLN A 17 -13.35 -2.89 -15.37
N ILE A 18 -13.14 -1.78 -14.65
CA ILE A 18 -14.02 -0.60 -14.71
C ILE A 18 -14.08 -0.02 -16.12
N THR A 19 -12.94 0.12 -16.77
CA THR A 19 -12.87 0.63 -18.15
C THR A 19 -13.63 -0.26 -19.13
N LYS A 20 -13.60 -1.58 -18.92
CA LYS A 20 -14.22 -2.53 -19.84
C LYS A 20 -15.69 -2.82 -19.53
N TYR A 21 -16.07 -2.87 -18.27
CA TYR A 21 -17.37 -3.36 -17.81
C TYR A 21 -18.20 -2.35 -17.01
N GLY A 22 -17.69 -1.13 -16.80
CA GLY A 22 -18.31 -0.09 -15.96
C GLY A 22 -18.02 -0.29 -14.47
N GLU A 23 -18.35 0.73 -13.66
CA GLU A 23 -18.00 0.76 -12.24
C GLU A 23 -18.65 -0.37 -11.42
N GLU A 24 -19.92 -0.65 -11.67
CA GLU A 24 -20.64 -1.68 -10.93
C GLU A 24 -19.99 -3.06 -11.05
N ARG A 25 -19.73 -3.49 -12.28
CA ARG A 25 -19.08 -4.79 -12.55
C ARG A 25 -17.58 -4.77 -12.33
N GLY A 26 -16.94 -3.65 -12.60
CA GLY A 26 -15.49 -3.48 -12.48
C GLY A 26 -14.99 -3.51 -11.05
N ASN A 27 -15.84 -3.31 -10.06
CA ASN A 27 -15.49 -3.37 -8.64
C ASN A 27 -15.68 -4.76 -8.01
N ILE A 28 -16.10 -5.76 -8.79
CA ILE A 28 -16.32 -7.11 -8.26
C ILE A 28 -15.00 -7.86 -8.12
N GLY A 29 -14.75 -8.40 -6.92
CA GLY A 29 -13.66 -9.33 -6.65
C GLY A 29 -12.26 -8.72 -6.54
N ASN A 30 -12.13 -7.38 -6.53
CA ASN A 30 -10.81 -6.72 -6.46
C ASN A 30 -10.57 -5.88 -5.20
N LYS A 31 -11.55 -5.78 -4.31
CA LYS A 31 -11.36 -5.16 -3.00
C LYS A 31 -10.75 -6.16 -2.02
N LEU A 32 -9.61 -5.81 -1.44
CA LEU A 32 -8.89 -6.65 -0.47
C LEU A 32 -9.29 -6.36 0.98
N GLY A 33 -9.93 -5.21 1.23
CA GLY A 33 -10.20 -4.69 2.56
C GLY A 33 -9.02 -3.89 3.13
N ASP A 34 -9.25 -3.30 4.29
CA ASP A 34 -8.27 -2.40 4.93
C ASP A 34 -7.30 -3.22 5.80
N VAL A 35 -6.37 -3.88 5.15
CA VAL A 35 -5.37 -4.73 5.81
C VAL A 35 -4.25 -3.89 6.40
N GLN A 36 -4.01 -4.04 7.71
CA GLN A 36 -2.90 -3.40 8.41
C GLN A 36 -1.64 -4.26 8.29
N PHE A 37 -0.92 -4.14 7.19
CA PHE A 37 0.28 -4.94 6.94
C PHE A 37 1.40 -4.72 7.95
N SER A 38 1.44 -3.57 8.63
CA SER A 38 2.40 -3.27 9.69
C SER A 38 2.34 -4.26 10.86
N VAL A 39 1.14 -4.68 11.23
CA VAL A 39 0.89 -5.63 12.32
C VAL A 39 1.60 -6.96 12.08
N PHE A 40 1.77 -7.37 10.83
CA PHE A 40 2.50 -8.58 10.49
C PHE A 40 3.96 -8.55 10.97
N ALA A 41 4.65 -7.42 10.84
CA ALA A 41 6.00 -7.29 11.37
C ALA A 41 6.03 -7.31 12.89
N GLU A 42 5.06 -6.66 13.55
CA GLU A 42 4.95 -6.61 15.00
C GLU A 42 4.71 -8.00 15.59
N MET A 43 3.86 -8.82 14.96
CA MET A 43 3.64 -10.22 15.37
C MET A 43 4.92 -11.05 15.37
N LEU A 44 5.87 -10.74 14.50
CA LEU A 44 7.17 -11.40 14.40
C LEU A 44 8.25 -10.70 15.25
N GLY A 45 7.88 -9.73 16.08
CA GLY A 45 8.77 -8.98 16.95
C GLY A 45 9.59 -7.90 16.24
N GLY A 46 9.21 -7.52 15.03
CA GLY A 46 9.79 -6.41 14.29
C GLY A 46 9.05 -5.08 14.53
N TYR A 47 9.31 -4.10 13.68
CA TYR A 47 8.67 -2.78 13.75
C TYR A 47 7.61 -2.63 12.67
N GLY A 48 6.43 -2.18 13.07
CA GLY A 48 5.34 -1.83 12.16
C GLY A 48 4.97 -0.35 12.27
N ALA A 49 4.61 0.28 11.15
CA ALA A 49 4.07 1.64 11.13
C ALA A 49 2.96 1.77 10.10
N GLU A 50 1.93 2.52 10.45
CA GLU A 50 0.84 2.95 9.57
C GLU A 50 1.04 4.42 9.21
N ILE A 51 1.02 4.75 7.93
CA ILE A 51 1.21 6.10 7.41
C ILE A 51 -0.07 6.56 6.73
N HIS A 52 -0.64 7.65 7.24
CA HIS A 52 -1.83 8.28 6.68
C HIS A 52 -1.53 9.68 6.12
N GLN A 53 -0.44 10.31 6.58
CA GLN A 53 -0.05 11.65 6.17
C GLN A 53 1.45 11.70 5.79
N PRO A 54 1.84 12.53 4.81
CA PRO A 54 3.23 12.63 4.37
C PRO A 54 4.23 12.95 5.48
N GLU A 55 3.82 13.72 6.48
CA GLU A 55 4.67 14.13 7.61
C GLU A 55 5.11 12.95 8.49
N GLU A 56 4.36 11.84 8.45
CA GLU A 56 4.65 10.64 9.23
C GLU A 56 5.76 9.78 8.62
N ILE A 57 6.11 10.01 7.34
CA ILE A 57 7.04 9.17 6.57
C ILE A 57 8.45 9.19 7.17
N GLN A 58 9.03 10.36 7.37
CA GLN A 58 10.40 10.50 7.87
C GLN A 58 10.57 9.91 9.28
N PRO A 59 9.70 10.23 10.26
CA PRO A 59 9.78 9.61 11.58
C PRO A 59 9.65 8.09 11.56
N ALA A 60 8.75 7.54 10.74
CA ALA A 60 8.55 6.10 10.63
C ALA A 60 9.77 5.40 10.02
N LEU A 61 10.36 5.98 8.97
CA LEU A 61 11.58 5.44 8.36
C LEU A 61 12.76 5.44 9.33
N GLN A 62 12.92 6.50 10.12
CA GLN A 62 13.97 6.58 11.12
C GLN A 62 13.80 5.50 12.18
N LYS A 63 12.62 5.36 12.77
CA LYS A 63 12.32 4.33 13.77
C LYS A 63 12.49 2.91 13.20
N ALA A 64 12.07 2.69 11.95
CA ALA A 64 12.27 1.41 11.29
C ALA A 64 13.75 1.06 11.16
N ARG A 65 14.60 2.01 10.75
CA ARG A 65 16.06 1.82 10.65
C ARG A 65 16.69 1.50 12.01
N GLU A 66 16.31 2.25 13.04
CA GLU A 66 16.79 2.04 14.41
C GLU A 66 16.39 0.67 14.93
N SER A 67 15.13 0.26 14.72
CA SER A 67 14.63 -1.05 15.12
C SER A 67 15.34 -2.20 14.41
N VAL A 68 15.51 -2.12 13.08
CA VAL A 68 16.22 -3.13 12.31
C VAL A 68 17.68 -3.28 12.78
N LYS A 69 18.36 -2.15 13.06
CA LYS A 69 19.74 -2.18 13.57
C LYS A 69 19.84 -2.81 14.95
N SER A 70 18.91 -2.50 15.86
CA SER A 70 18.95 -2.96 17.25
C SER A 70 18.47 -4.41 17.42
N THR A 71 17.47 -4.82 16.62
CA THR A 71 16.82 -6.14 16.78
C THR A 71 17.26 -7.19 15.76
N GLY A 72 17.78 -6.76 14.61
CA GLY A 72 18.03 -7.65 13.46
C GLY A 72 16.75 -8.17 12.79
N LYS A 73 15.57 -7.67 13.19
CA LYS A 73 14.27 -8.09 12.65
C LYS A 73 13.78 -7.12 11.60
N SER A 74 12.95 -7.61 10.69
CA SER A 74 12.36 -6.80 9.62
C SER A 74 11.37 -5.76 10.12
N ALA A 75 11.23 -4.67 9.37
CA ALA A 75 10.20 -3.67 9.59
C ALA A 75 9.27 -3.58 8.38
N VAL A 76 7.99 -3.31 8.62
CA VAL A 76 6.98 -3.07 7.60
C VAL A 76 6.33 -1.71 7.84
N ILE A 77 6.37 -0.85 6.83
CA ILE A 77 5.69 0.44 6.81
C ILE A 77 4.53 0.35 5.83
N ASN A 78 3.31 0.43 6.33
CA ASN A 78 2.09 0.43 5.54
C ASN A 78 1.67 1.86 5.24
N VAL A 79 1.72 2.25 3.98
CA VAL A 79 1.37 3.60 3.52
C VAL A 79 0.01 3.55 2.85
N TRP A 80 -0.98 4.20 3.45
CA TRP A 80 -2.31 4.31 2.90
C TRP A 80 -2.31 5.30 1.73
N VAL A 81 -2.70 4.83 0.56
CA VAL A 81 -2.75 5.62 -0.66
C VAL A 81 -4.14 5.63 -1.26
N ASN A 82 -4.49 6.73 -1.95
CA ASN A 82 -5.79 6.87 -2.58
C ASN A 82 -5.92 5.90 -3.77
N PRO A 83 -6.94 5.02 -3.78
CA PRO A 83 -7.15 4.09 -4.89
C PRO A 83 -7.57 4.75 -6.19
N ASP A 84 -8.05 5.99 -6.15
CA ASP A 84 -8.58 6.71 -7.32
C ASP A 84 -7.57 7.71 -7.92
N GLU A 85 -6.39 7.83 -7.31
CA GLU A 85 -5.30 8.67 -7.82
C GLU A 85 -4.18 7.83 -8.44
N TYR A 86 -3.65 8.30 -9.56
CA TYR A 86 -2.56 7.70 -10.31
C TYR A 86 -1.37 8.65 -10.41
N ALA A 87 -0.21 8.07 -10.68
CA ALA A 87 0.98 8.87 -10.94
C ALA A 87 0.72 9.85 -12.10
N PRO A 88 1.17 11.11 -12.00
CA PRO A 88 1.01 12.09 -13.06
C PRO A 88 1.48 11.56 -14.42
N GLY A 89 0.67 11.75 -15.45
CA GLY A 89 0.98 11.28 -16.80
C GLY A 89 0.65 9.82 -17.10
N THR A 90 0.26 9.02 -16.08
CA THR A 90 -0.20 7.65 -16.30
C THR A 90 -1.72 7.62 -16.46
N LYS A 91 -2.17 7.06 -17.59
CA LYS A 91 -3.55 6.60 -17.75
C LYS A 91 -3.55 5.10 -17.75
N ALA A 92 -4.46 4.47 -17.00
CA ALA A 92 -4.56 3.02 -16.91
C ALA A 92 -4.59 2.32 -18.29
N GLN A 93 -5.12 3.00 -19.29
CA GLN A 93 -5.20 2.53 -20.69
C GLN A 93 -3.85 2.43 -21.41
N THR A 94 -2.80 3.11 -20.94
CA THR A 94 -1.50 3.13 -21.62
C THR A 94 -0.52 2.08 -21.07
N MET A 95 -0.81 1.49 -19.92
CA MET A 95 0.09 0.50 -19.31
C MET A 95 -0.04 -0.91 -19.91
N TYR A 96 -1.07 -1.15 -20.75
CA TYR A 96 -1.41 -2.48 -21.28
C TYR A 96 -1.74 -2.48 -22.78
N LYS A 97 -1.10 -1.64 -23.53
CA LYS A 97 -1.13 -1.74 -25.00
C LYS A 97 -0.07 -2.71 -25.49
#